data_6d229516b0eb3ee7e3d177b1f1171b4c
#
_entry.id   6d229516b0eb3ee7e3d177b1f1171b4c
#
_cell.length_a   1.000
_cell.length_b   1.000
_cell.length_c   1.000
_cell.angle_alpha   90.00
_cell.angle_beta   90.00
_cell.angle_gamma   90.00
#
_symmetry.space_group_name_H-M   'P 1'
#
loop_
_entity.id
_entity.type
_entity.pdbx_description
1 polymer ?
#
loop_
_entity_poly.entity_id
_entity_poly.type
_entity_poly.pdbx_seq_one_letter_code
_entity_poly.pdbx_strand_id
1 'polypeptide(L)'
;PKTYMYQVDRAYPYILYISMALYVVSIVWGLFLTPEDFVQGNSYRIIYLHVPASFISQSLYMAMAIASAIFLIWKVKLSVYLVRSIAPIGAVTTFIALISGSIWGIPTWGTWWVWDARIVSTLILFIMYLGLISLHDSFSNHEKADKFLSILVLVGSVNIPIIKMSVEWWSTLHQPASITISSKPAIDLVMLYPLFGSIIGFTGIVISLV
;
A
#
# COMPACT_ATOMS: atom_id res chain seq x y z
N PRO A 1 -25.11 -16.17 -9.62
CA PRO A 1 -24.36 -15.81 -8.40
C PRO A 1 -23.63 -17.01 -7.78
N LYS A 2 -24.32 -18.16 -7.53
CA LYS A 2 -23.71 -19.34 -6.86
C LYS A 2 -22.56 -19.97 -7.65
N THR A 3 -22.67 -20.07 -8.97
CA THR A 3 -21.61 -20.63 -9.84
C THR A 3 -20.37 -19.76 -9.82
N TYR A 4 -20.53 -18.44 -9.83
CA TYR A 4 -19.41 -17.49 -9.75
C TYR A 4 -18.68 -17.58 -8.39
N MET A 5 -19.44 -17.57 -7.29
CA MET A 5 -18.88 -17.73 -5.94
C MET A 5 -18.09 -19.04 -5.82
N TYR A 6 -18.63 -20.15 -6.31
CA TYR A 6 -17.94 -21.44 -6.31
C TYR A 6 -16.62 -21.40 -7.11
N GLN A 7 -16.58 -20.70 -8.25
CA GLN A 7 -15.34 -20.56 -9.03
C GLN A 7 -14.30 -19.71 -8.31
N VAL A 8 -14.73 -18.63 -7.67
CA VAL A 8 -13.83 -17.76 -6.85
C VAL A 8 -13.27 -18.55 -5.68
N ASP A 9 -14.11 -19.26 -4.92
CA ASP A 9 -13.67 -20.07 -3.78
C ASP A 9 -12.66 -21.14 -4.18
N ARG A 10 -12.81 -21.71 -5.38
CA ARG A 10 -11.88 -22.72 -5.91
C ARG A 10 -10.56 -22.11 -6.41
N ALA A 11 -10.60 -20.92 -7.00
CA ALA A 11 -9.41 -20.25 -7.56
C ALA A 11 -8.58 -19.54 -6.48
N TYR A 12 -9.23 -19.06 -5.43
CA TYR A 12 -8.63 -18.29 -4.35
C TYR A 12 -7.34 -18.90 -3.76
N PRO A 13 -7.31 -20.18 -3.32
CA PRO A 13 -6.11 -20.74 -2.70
C PRO A 13 -4.92 -20.82 -3.69
N TYR A 14 -5.18 -21.06 -4.97
CA TYR A 14 -4.12 -21.10 -5.99
C TYR A 14 -3.54 -19.72 -6.22
N ILE A 15 -4.38 -18.67 -6.31
CA ILE A 15 -3.92 -17.29 -6.45
C ILE A 15 -3.08 -16.91 -5.25
N LEU A 16 -3.53 -17.20 -4.03
CA LEU A 16 -2.81 -16.91 -2.80
C LEU A 16 -1.45 -17.60 -2.77
N TYR A 17 -1.38 -18.94 -2.99
CA TYR A 17 -0.13 -19.68 -2.91
C TYR A 17 0.86 -19.28 -4.01
N ILE A 18 0.39 -19.05 -5.25
CA ILE A 18 1.25 -18.58 -6.34
C ILE A 18 1.81 -17.19 -6.01
N SER A 19 0.96 -16.29 -5.50
CA SER A 19 1.37 -14.94 -5.12
C SER A 19 2.35 -14.93 -3.95
N MET A 20 2.13 -15.78 -2.96
CA MET A 20 3.08 -15.97 -1.84
C MET A 20 4.42 -16.52 -2.33
N ALA A 21 4.40 -17.53 -3.18
CA ALA A 21 5.63 -18.10 -3.75
C ALA A 21 6.40 -17.04 -4.56
N LEU A 22 5.70 -16.30 -5.43
CA LEU A 22 6.31 -15.20 -6.20
C LEU A 22 6.91 -14.14 -5.29
N TYR A 23 6.17 -13.73 -4.26
CA TYR A 23 6.65 -12.72 -3.31
C TYR A 23 7.91 -13.19 -2.57
N VAL A 24 7.89 -14.41 -2.01
CA VAL A 24 9.03 -14.97 -1.29
C VAL A 24 10.25 -15.12 -2.20
N VAL A 25 10.07 -15.67 -3.40
CA VAL A 25 11.17 -15.81 -4.38
C VAL A 25 11.75 -14.43 -4.73
N SER A 26 10.90 -13.43 -4.96
CA SER A 26 11.35 -12.07 -5.30
C SER A 26 12.10 -11.40 -4.13
N ILE A 27 11.63 -11.56 -2.90
CA ILE A 27 12.32 -11.07 -1.71
C ILE A 27 13.68 -11.75 -1.55
N VAL A 28 13.75 -13.08 -1.65
CA VAL A 28 15.01 -13.85 -1.54
C VAL A 28 15.97 -13.41 -2.64
N TRP A 29 15.50 -13.29 -3.88
CA TRP A 29 16.31 -12.80 -4.99
C TRP A 29 16.84 -11.39 -4.70
N GLY A 30 15.96 -10.46 -4.33
CA GLY A 30 16.33 -9.09 -4.05
C GLY A 30 17.31 -8.93 -2.87
N LEU A 31 17.13 -9.71 -1.80
CA LEU A 31 17.97 -9.62 -0.60
C LEU A 31 19.35 -10.24 -0.78
N PHE A 32 19.47 -11.34 -1.55
CA PHE A 32 20.69 -12.17 -1.55
C PHE A 32 21.40 -12.25 -2.90
N LEU A 33 20.72 -12.02 -4.03
CA LEU A 33 21.26 -12.27 -5.35
C LEU A 33 21.46 -11.01 -6.20
N THR A 34 21.01 -9.83 -5.74
CA THR A 34 21.27 -8.57 -6.43
C THR A 34 22.62 -7.98 -6.01
N PRO A 35 23.32 -7.23 -6.89
CA PRO A 35 24.52 -6.49 -6.53
C PRO A 35 24.22 -5.43 -5.47
N GLU A 36 25.26 -4.87 -4.87
CA GLU A 36 25.16 -3.70 -3.99
C GLU A 36 24.89 -2.43 -4.80
N ASP A 37 24.10 -1.53 -4.23
CA ASP A 37 23.89 -0.19 -4.81
C ASP A 37 25.15 0.67 -4.63
N PHE A 38 25.47 1.45 -5.64
CA PHE A 38 26.67 2.28 -5.62
C PHE A 38 26.68 3.34 -4.50
N VAL A 39 25.51 3.89 -4.16
CA VAL A 39 25.37 4.96 -3.16
C VAL A 39 25.00 4.40 -1.80
N GLN A 40 24.05 3.45 -1.76
CA GLN A 40 23.46 2.97 -0.50
C GLN A 40 24.01 1.61 -0.05
N GLY A 41 24.91 0.99 -0.83
CA GLY A 41 25.43 -0.34 -0.51
C GLY A 41 24.29 -1.36 -0.35
N ASN A 42 24.34 -2.18 0.69
CA ASN A 42 23.33 -3.20 0.97
C ASN A 42 22.03 -2.64 1.56
N SER A 43 22.01 -1.42 2.08
CA SER A 43 20.83 -0.86 2.75
C SER A 43 19.67 -0.61 1.78
N TYR A 44 19.94 -0.42 0.48
CA TYR A 44 18.89 -0.27 -0.53
C TYR A 44 17.95 -1.47 -0.63
N ARG A 45 18.40 -2.67 -0.25
CA ARG A 45 17.64 -3.93 -0.40
C ARG A 45 16.29 -3.94 0.32
N ILE A 46 16.10 -3.02 1.26
CA ILE A 46 14.82 -2.82 1.93
C ILE A 46 13.69 -2.39 0.96
N ILE A 47 14.04 -1.91 -0.26
CA ILE A 47 13.07 -1.56 -1.29
C ILE A 47 12.12 -2.69 -1.63
N TYR A 48 12.58 -3.94 -1.56
CA TYR A 48 11.78 -5.12 -1.92
C TYR A 48 10.62 -5.39 -0.94
N LEU A 49 10.69 -4.82 0.26
CA LEU A 49 9.62 -4.83 1.25
C LEU A 49 8.89 -3.48 1.31
N HIS A 50 9.66 -2.38 1.39
CA HIS A 50 9.13 -1.04 1.62
C HIS A 50 8.31 -0.52 0.44
N VAL A 51 8.83 -0.66 -0.79
CA VAL A 51 8.15 -0.11 -1.97
C VAL A 51 6.83 -0.82 -2.27
N PRO A 52 6.73 -2.17 -2.26
CA PRO A 52 5.44 -2.85 -2.39
C PRO A 52 4.44 -2.44 -1.31
N ALA A 53 4.85 -2.39 -0.05
CA ALA A 53 3.96 -2.03 1.06
C ALA A 53 3.44 -0.58 0.90
N SER A 54 4.33 0.36 0.57
CA SER A 54 3.99 1.76 0.37
C SER A 54 3.07 1.98 -0.85
N PHE A 55 3.35 1.29 -1.96
CA PHE A 55 2.53 1.37 -3.17
C PHE A 55 1.12 0.80 -2.93
N ILE A 56 1.03 -0.37 -2.30
CA ILE A 56 -0.24 -1.06 -2.06
C ILE A 56 -1.07 -0.29 -1.04
N SER A 57 -0.48 0.25 0.04
CA SER A 57 -1.23 1.03 1.03
C SER A 57 -1.97 2.21 0.41
N GLN A 58 -1.32 2.96 -0.47
CA GLN A 58 -1.92 4.10 -1.17
C GLN A 58 -2.96 3.64 -2.21
N SER A 59 -2.65 2.57 -2.96
CA SER A 59 -3.56 1.99 -3.95
C SER A 59 -4.86 1.47 -3.32
N LEU A 60 -4.77 0.83 -2.17
CA LEU A 60 -5.91 0.36 -1.40
C LEU A 60 -6.80 1.52 -0.93
N TYR A 61 -6.19 2.63 -0.48
CA TYR A 61 -6.97 3.80 -0.08
C TYR A 61 -7.72 4.41 -1.27
N MET A 62 -7.08 4.49 -2.44
CA MET A 62 -7.75 4.94 -3.67
C MET A 62 -8.87 3.99 -4.11
N ALA A 63 -8.68 2.68 -3.99
CA ALA A 63 -9.75 1.70 -4.25
C ALA A 63 -10.94 1.89 -3.31
N MET A 64 -10.68 2.14 -2.01
CA MET A 64 -11.72 2.51 -1.04
C MET A 64 -12.44 3.81 -1.42
N ALA A 65 -11.72 4.82 -1.89
CA ALA A 65 -12.31 6.10 -2.32
C ALA A 65 -13.25 5.89 -3.51
N ILE A 66 -12.84 5.11 -4.51
CA ILE A 66 -13.68 4.77 -5.66
C ILE A 66 -14.92 3.98 -5.20
N ALA A 67 -14.75 2.96 -4.35
CA ALA A 67 -15.84 2.17 -3.82
C ALA A 67 -16.82 3.03 -2.99
N SER A 68 -16.30 3.97 -2.18
CA SER A 68 -17.09 4.92 -1.40
C SER A 68 -17.91 5.86 -2.30
N ALA A 69 -17.34 6.37 -3.39
CA ALA A 69 -18.06 7.18 -4.36
C ALA A 69 -19.19 6.37 -5.03
N ILE A 70 -18.93 5.13 -5.42
CA ILE A 70 -19.94 4.21 -5.98
C ILE A 70 -21.08 4.00 -4.98
N PHE A 71 -20.77 3.78 -3.70
CA PHE A 71 -21.80 3.63 -2.68
C PHE A 71 -22.63 4.89 -2.48
N LEU A 72 -22.01 6.06 -2.40
CA LEU A 72 -22.74 7.31 -2.16
C LEU A 72 -23.62 7.70 -3.32
N ILE A 73 -23.19 7.45 -4.57
CA ILE A 73 -23.93 7.81 -5.80
C ILE A 73 -25.02 6.77 -6.10
N TRP A 74 -24.65 5.48 -6.18
CA TRP A 74 -25.55 4.41 -6.66
C TRP A 74 -26.07 3.48 -5.57
N LYS A 75 -25.71 3.69 -4.30
CA LYS A 75 -26.13 2.89 -3.14
C LYS A 75 -25.80 1.39 -3.27
N VAL A 76 -24.71 1.05 -3.95
CA VAL A 76 -24.26 -0.33 -4.12
C VAL A 76 -23.66 -0.82 -2.80
N LYS A 77 -24.36 -1.67 -2.06
CA LYS A 77 -23.91 -2.20 -0.75
C LYS A 77 -22.59 -2.97 -0.80
N LEU A 78 -22.34 -3.69 -1.90
CA LEU A 78 -21.08 -4.44 -2.08
C LEU A 78 -19.86 -3.52 -1.99
N SER A 79 -19.97 -2.28 -2.46
CA SER A 79 -18.87 -1.29 -2.39
C SER A 79 -18.46 -0.96 -0.96
N VAL A 80 -19.42 -0.91 -0.01
CA VAL A 80 -19.10 -0.67 1.40
C VAL A 80 -18.45 -1.89 2.06
N TYR A 81 -18.91 -3.09 1.72
CA TYR A 81 -18.25 -4.31 2.19
C TYR A 81 -16.79 -4.34 1.73
N LEU A 82 -16.52 -3.94 0.48
CA LEU A 82 -15.16 -3.81 -0.04
C LEU A 82 -14.34 -2.80 0.77
N VAL A 83 -14.90 -1.63 1.08
CA VAL A 83 -14.21 -0.62 1.93
C VAL A 83 -13.83 -1.22 3.28
N ARG A 84 -14.74 -1.95 3.92
CA ARG A 84 -14.51 -2.57 5.23
C ARG A 84 -13.46 -3.68 5.17
N SER A 85 -13.46 -4.50 4.12
CA SER A 85 -12.45 -5.56 3.93
C SER A 85 -11.06 -4.97 3.67
N ILE A 86 -10.96 -3.87 2.93
CA ILE A 86 -9.69 -3.22 2.58
C ILE A 86 -9.07 -2.50 3.79
N ALA A 87 -9.87 -1.87 4.67
CA ALA A 87 -9.35 -0.99 5.71
C ALA A 87 -8.30 -1.66 6.63
N PRO A 88 -8.52 -2.87 7.19
CA PRO A 88 -7.51 -3.52 8.03
C PRO A 88 -6.24 -3.91 7.27
N ILE A 89 -6.37 -4.34 6.00
CA ILE A 89 -5.24 -4.69 5.15
C ILE A 89 -4.43 -3.42 4.83
N GLY A 90 -5.12 -2.31 4.53
CA GLY A 90 -4.51 -1.01 4.32
C GLY A 90 -3.76 -0.49 5.55
N ALA A 91 -4.29 -0.69 6.76
CA ALA A 91 -3.60 -0.37 8.00
C ALA A 91 -2.30 -1.17 8.15
N VAL A 92 -2.35 -2.49 7.96
CA VAL A 92 -1.17 -3.36 8.06
C VAL A 92 -0.12 -2.99 7.02
N THR A 93 -0.49 -2.80 5.76
CA THR A 93 0.45 -2.43 4.70
C THR A 93 1.08 -1.07 4.93
N THR A 94 0.31 -0.09 5.44
CA THR A 94 0.85 1.24 5.80
C THR A 94 1.81 1.15 6.99
N PHE A 95 1.49 0.33 7.99
CA PHE A 95 2.38 0.08 9.12
C PHE A 95 3.70 -0.55 8.68
N ILE A 96 3.67 -1.56 7.81
CA ILE A 96 4.87 -2.16 7.22
C ILE A 96 5.70 -1.10 6.47
N ALA A 97 5.05 -0.23 5.69
CA ALA A 97 5.73 0.85 4.98
C ALA A 97 6.41 1.83 5.95
N LEU A 98 5.74 2.24 7.02
CA LEU A 98 6.32 3.13 8.04
C LEU A 98 7.53 2.48 8.74
N ILE A 99 7.40 1.25 9.23
CA ILE A 99 8.48 0.57 9.93
C ILE A 99 9.68 0.31 9.00
N SER A 100 9.44 -0.23 7.82
CA SER A 100 10.52 -0.49 6.87
C SER A 100 11.21 0.80 6.40
N GLY A 101 10.44 1.88 6.20
CA GLY A 101 10.99 3.20 5.88
C GLY A 101 11.84 3.78 7.01
N SER A 102 11.41 3.62 8.27
CA SER A 102 12.17 4.02 9.45
C SER A 102 13.49 3.26 9.59
N ILE A 103 13.46 1.94 9.33
CA ILE A 103 14.69 1.11 9.34
C ILE A 103 15.64 1.57 8.22
N TRP A 104 15.11 1.87 7.04
CA TRP A 104 15.90 2.37 5.92
C TRP A 104 16.49 3.76 6.19
N GLY A 105 15.77 4.60 6.93
CA GLY A 105 16.24 5.94 7.33
C GLY A 105 17.53 5.92 8.17
N ILE A 106 17.74 4.91 8.99
CA ILE A 106 18.93 4.82 9.86
C ILE A 106 20.24 4.89 9.06
N PRO A 107 20.49 4.01 8.08
CA PRO A 107 21.72 4.07 7.30
C PRO A 107 21.76 5.20 6.26
N THR A 108 20.59 5.71 5.80
CA THR A 108 20.53 6.72 4.74
C THR A 108 20.54 8.15 5.25
N TRP A 109 19.92 8.42 6.39
CA TRP A 109 19.74 9.76 6.96
C TRP A 109 20.35 9.92 8.35
N GLY A 110 20.86 8.84 8.95
CA GLY A 110 21.42 8.84 10.31
C GLY A 110 20.35 8.86 11.42
N THR A 111 19.08 8.75 11.07
CA THR A 111 17.96 8.73 12.03
C THR A 111 16.82 7.84 11.54
N TRP A 112 16.11 7.25 12.48
CA TRP A 112 14.96 6.39 12.17
C TRP A 112 13.67 7.17 11.83
N TRP A 113 13.61 8.46 12.20
CA TRP A 113 12.42 9.28 12.00
C TRP A 113 12.77 10.73 11.70
N VAL A 114 12.08 11.30 10.73
CA VAL A 114 12.13 12.72 10.37
C VAL A 114 10.71 13.23 10.23
N TRP A 115 10.42 14.40 10.74
CA TRP A 115 9.11 15.04 10.62
C TRP A 115 8.98 15.76 9.26
N ASP A 116 9.17 15.03 8.18
CA ASP A 116 8.98 15.55 6.83
C ASP A 116 7.57 15.28 6.30
N ALA A 117 7.21 15.95 5.20
CA ALA A 117 5.86 15.88 4.64
C ALA A 117 5.48 14.46 4.21
N ARG A 118 6.42 13.63 3.72
CA ARG A 118 6.13 12.28 3.26
C ARG A 118 5.87 11.31 4.42
N ILE A 119 6.72 11.33 5.43
CA ILE A 119 6.55 10.45 6.61
C ILE A 119 5.29 10.84 7.38
N VAL A 120 5.08 12.15 7.62
CA VAL A 120 3.91 12.64 8.35
C VAL A 120 2.61 12.32 7.61
N SER A 121 2.53 12.56 6.30
CA SER A 121 1.32 12.22 5.53
C SER A 121 1.07 10.71 5.44
N THR A 122 2.13 9.88 5.44
CA THR A 122 1.98 8.41 5.52
C THR A 122 1.53 7.98 6.92
N LEU A 123 1.99 8.63 7.99
CA LEU A 123 1.49 8.40 9.35
C LEU A 123 0.01 8.80 9.46
N ILE A 124 -0.38 9.92 8.87
CA ILE A 124 -1.79 10.34 8.79
C ILE A 124 -2.61 9.27 8.06
N LEU A 125 -2.12 8.72 6.95
CA LEU A 125 -2.79 7.62 6.24
C LEU A 125 -3.02 6.41 7.15
N PHE A 126 -2.02 6.04 7.95
CA PHE A 126 -2.15 4.94 8.92
C PHE A 126 -3.23 5.23 9.98
N ILE A 127 -3.21 6.44 10.57
CA ILE A 127 -4.23 6.87 11.55
C ILE A 127 -5.62 6.90 10.92
N MET A 128 -5.74 7.31 9.65
CA MET A 128 -7.01 7.30 8.94
C MET A 128 -7.54 5.88 8.76
N TYR A 129 -6.72 4.91 8.41
CA TYR A 129 -7.14 3.50 8.35
C TYR A 129 -7.63 3.01 9.71
N LEU A 130 -6.91 3.30 10.81
CA LEU A 130 -7.34 2.93 12.16
C LEU A 130 -8.66 3.59 12.55
N GLY A 131 -8.82 4.87 12.20
CA GLY A 131 -10.05 5.62 12.43
C GLY A 131 -11.26 5.02 11.70
N LEU A 132 -11.06 4.58 10.44
CA LEU A 132 -12.11 3.94 9.64
C LEU A 132 -12.53 2.59 10.21
N ILE A 133 -11.58 1.79 10.71
CA ILE A 133 -11.84 0.51 11.38
C ILE A 133 -12.67 0.75 12.65
N SER A 134 -12.26 1.69 13.49
CA SER A 134 -12.93 1.98 14.76
C SER A 134 -14.31 2.62 14.60
N LEU A 135 -14.49 3.41 13.52
CA LEU A 135 -15.73 4.14 13.27
C LEU A 135 -16.92 3.21 13.06
N HIS A 136 -16.74 2.14 12.31
CA HIS A 136 -17.82 1.24 11.97
C HIS A 136 -18.49 0.62 13.22
N ASP A 137 -17.68 0.23 14.20
CA ASP A 137 -18.15 -0.44 15.42
C ASP A 137 -18.79 0.54 16.43
N SER A 138 -18.63 1.85 16.19
CA SER A 138 -19.14 2.90 17.08
C SER A 138 -20.59 3.27 16.80
N PHE A 139 -21.20 2.81 15.71
CA PHE A 139 -22.57 3.16 15.33
C PHE A 139 -23.55 2.00 15.58
N SER A 140 -24.65 2.29 16.26
CA SER A 140 -25.79 1.35 16.38
C SER A 140 -26.57 1.18 15.06
N ASN A 141 -26.50 2.16 14.15
CA ASN A 141 -27.14 2.13 12.84
C ASN A 141 -26.10 1.95 11.73
N HIS A 142 -26.03 0.76 11.15
CA HIS A 142 -25.06 0.40 10.12
C HIS A 142 -25.19 1.23 8.85
N GLU A 143 -26.39 1.65 8.44
CA GLU A 143 -26.56 2.46 7.23
C GLU A 143 -25.98 3.87 7.40
N LYS A 144 -26.15 4.45 8.59
CA LYS A 144 -25.50 5.72 8.94
C LYS A 144 -23.99 5.55 9.01
N ALA A 145 -23.50 4.49 9.63
CA ALA A 145 -22.08 4.17 9.68
C ALA A 145 -21.46 4.09 8.28
N ASP A 146 -22.10 3.38 7.36
CA ASP A 146 -21.65 3.22 5.98
C ASP A 146 -21.53 4.56 5.24
N LYS A 147 -22.50 5.44 5.43
CA LYS A 147 -22.48 6.77 4.83
C LYS A 147 -21.35 7.63 5.40
N PHE A 148 -21.18 7.66 6.72
CA PHE A 148 -20.10 8.42 7.36
C PHE A 148 -18.72 7.87 6.98
N LEU A 149 -18.54 6.55 7.01
CA LEU A 149 -17.33 5.87 6.57
C LEU A 149 -16.96 6.28 5.13
N SER A 150 -17.92 6.22 4.21
CA SER A 150 -17.68 6.56 2.81
C SER A 150 -17.31 8.05 2.62
N ILE A 151 -17.93 8.95 3.37
CA ILE A 151 -17.57 10.38 3.33
C ILE A 151 -16.15 10.59 3.86
N LEU A 152 -15.80 9.97 4.99
CA LEU A 152 -14.46 10.08 5.58
C LEU A 152 -13.38 9.54 4.64
N VAL A 153 -13.63 8.42 3.98
CA VAL A 153 -12.70 7.87 2.97
C VAL A 153 -12.48 8.86 1.83
N LEU A 154 -13.55 9.48 1.29
CA LEU A 154 -13.42 10.46 0.22
C LEU A 154 -12.66 11.72 0.67
N VAL A 155 -12.98 12.25 1.83
CA VAL A 155 -12.24 13.40 2.39
C VAL A 155 -10.77 13.06 2.58
N GLY A 156 -10.51 11.90 3.14
CA GLY A 156 -9.15 11.44 3.38
C GLY A 156 -8.35 11.13 2.11
N SER A 157 -9.01 10.85 0.98
CA SER A 157 -8.29 10.57 -0.27
C SER A 157 -7.44 11.72 -0.77
N VAL A 158 -7.71 12.95 -0.31
CA VAL A 158 -6.88 14.14 -0.56
C VAL A 158 -5.45 13.96 -0.02
N ASN A 159 -5.25 13.11 0.99
CA ASN A 159 -3.92 12.82 1.53
C ASN A 159 -3.03 12.02 0.54
N ILE A 160 -3.60 11.26 -0.37
CA ILE A 160 -2.83 10.42 -1.31
C ILE A 160 -1.97 11.26 -2.27
N PRO A 161 -2.50 12.26 -3.00
CA PRO A 161 -1.66 13.17 -3.78
C PRO A 161 -0.63 13.91 -2.91
N ILE A 162 -0.94 14.27 -1.66
CA ILE A 162 0.02 14.89 -0.74
C ILE A 162 1.22 13.96 -0.49
N ILE A 163 0.99 12.67 -0.18
CA ILE A 163 2.06 11.68 -0.03
C ILE A 163 2.89 11.61 -1.31
N LYS A 164 2.24 11.52 -2.47
CA LYS A 164 2.91 11.30 -3.75
C LYS A 164 3.76 12.51 -4.18
N MET A 165 3.22 13.72 -4.01
CA MET A 165 3.85 14.97 -4.44
C MET A 165 4.73 15.61 -3.36
N SER A 166 4.78 15.03 -2.17
CA SER A 166 5.49 15.59 -1.01
C SER A 166 6.96 15.95 -1.30
N VAL A 167 7.66 15.14 -2.11
CA VAL A 167 9.07 15.36 -2.45
C VAL A 167 9.25 16.51 -3.45
N GLU A 168 8.22 16.77 -4.27
CA GLU A 168 8.25 17.83 -5.26
C GLU A 168 7.80 19.17 -4.66
N TRP A 169 6.82 19.14 -3.73
CA TRP A 169 6.24 20.34 -3.13
C TRP A 169 7.00 20.87 -1.92
N TRP A 170 7.70 19.98 -1.21
CA TRP A 170 8.46 20.35 -0.01
C TRP A 170 9.88 19.76 -0.04
N SER A 171 10.77 20.41 0.69
CA SER A 171 12.10 19.83 0.96
C SER A 171 11.96 18.64 1.90
N THR A 172 12.26 17.43 1.41
CA THR A 172 12.25 16.19 2.18
C THR A 172 13.59 15.47 2.02
N LEU A 173 13.91 14.56 2.95
CA LEU A 173 15.08 13.70 2.81
C LEU A 173 14.81 12.51 1.86
N HIS A 174 13.56 12.30 1.47
CA HIS A 174 13.20 11.22 0.55
C HIS A 174 13.69 11.51 -0.87
N GLN A 175 14.15 10.45 -1.53
CA GLN A 175 14.53 10.52 -2.93
C GLN A 175 13.29 10.71 -3.82
N PRO A 176 13.44 11.40 -4.98
CA PRO A 176 12.43 11.42 -6.02
C PRO A 176 12.08 10.00 -6.50
N ALA A 177 10.95 9.86 -7.19
CA ALA A 177 10.54 8.57 -7.72
C ALA A 177 11.59 8.01 -8.70
N SER A 178 12.19 6.88 -8.37
CA SER A 178 13.20 6.20 -9.19
C SER A 178 12.58 5.51 -10.43
N ILE A 179 11.26 5.31 -10.44
CA ILE A 179 10.50 4.71 -11.54
C ILE A 179 9.42 5.71 -11.92
N THR A 180 9.49 6.23 -13.14
CA THR A 180 8.52 7.17 -13.73
C THR A 180 8.08 6.67 -15.09
N ILE A 181 6.91 7.12 -15.56
CA ILE A 181 6.40 6.76 -16.89
C ILE A 181 7.16 7.54 -17.99
N SER A 182 7.75 8.68 -17.65
CA SER A 182 8.35 9.62 -18.59
C SER A 182 9.84 9.43 -18.82
N SER A 183 10.51 8.64 -18.00
CA SER A 183 11.98 8.42 -18.09
C SER A 183 12.36 6.96 -17.85
N LYS A 184 13.58 6.61 -18.27
CA LYS A 184 14.14 5.30 -17.93
C LYS A 184 14.27 5.18 -16.41
N PRO A 185 13.97 4.00 -15.81
CA PRO A 185 14.19 3.76 -14.40
C PRO A 185 15.61 4.12 -13.97
N ALA A 186 15.76 4.81 -12.84
CA ALA A 186 17.06 5.11 -12.25
C ALA A 186 17.66 3.91 -11.46
N ILE A 187 17.01 2.75 -11.53
CA ILE A 187 17.41 1.50 -10.88
C ILE A 187 17.91 0.53 -11.95
N ASP A 188 19.01 -0.20 -11.67
CA ASP A 188 19.52 -1.24 -12.56
C ASP A 188 18.46 -2.32 -12.78
N LEU A 189 18.41 -2.86 -14.02
CA LEU A 189 17.43 -3.90 -14.40
C LEU A 189 17.53 -5.14 -13.51
N VAL A 190 18.74 -5.52 -13.09
CA VAL A 190 18.94 -6.67 -12.19
C VAL A 190 18.25 -6.47 -10.83
N MET A 191 18.20 -5.24 -10.33
CA MET A 191 17.49 -4.87 -9.10
C MET A 191 15.99 -4.68 -9.34
N LEU A 192 15.61 -4.27 -10.55
CA LEU A 192 14.24 -3.94 -10.91
C LEU A 192 13.35 -5.19 -11.06
N TYR A 193 13.88 -6.30 -11.60
CA TYR A 193 13.10 -7.53 -11.76
C TYR A 193 12.53 -8.08 -10.43
N PRO A 194 13.34 -8.30 -9.37
CA PRO A 194 12.80 -8.75 -8.09
C PRO A 194 11.89 -7.70 -7.44
N LEU A 195 12.07 -6.40 -7.71
CA LEU A 195 11.16 -5.38 -7.24
C LEU A 195 9.76 -5.51 -7.86
N PHE A 196 9.66 -5.67 -9.18
CA PHE A 196 8.38 -5.92 -9.83
C PHE A 196 7.76 -7.24 -9.38
N GLY A 197 8.55 -8.29 -9.25
CA GLY A 197 8.08 -9.57 -8.72
C GLY A 197 7.50 -9.42 -7.30
N SER A 198 8.15 -8.67 -6.42
CA SER A 198 7.64 -8.41 -5.07
C SER A 198 6.37 -7.58 -5.08
N ILE A 199 6.24 -6.55 -5.95
CA ILE A 199 5.01 -5.76 -6.09
C ILE A 199 3.86 -6.65 -6.58
N ILE A 200 4.08 -7.46 -7.63
CA ILE A 200 3.05 -8.33 -8.19
C ILE A 200 2.63 -9.39 -7.17
N GLY A 201 3.59 -10.07 -6.55
CA GLY A 201 3.34 -11.11 -5.55
C GLY A 201 2.57 -10.55 -4.34
N PHE A 202 3.01 -9.40 -3.80
CA PHE A 202 2.32 -8.79 -2.66
C PHE A 202 0.92 -8.28 -3.04
N THR A 203 0.75 -7.72 -4.25
CA THR A 203 -0.58 -7.33 -4.77
C THR A 203 -1.52 -8.53 -4.86
N GLY A 204 -1.04 -9.67 -5.38
CA GLY A 204 -1.84 -10.88 -5.48
C GLY A 204 -2.25 -11.45 -4.11
N ILE A 205 -1.35 -11.41 -3.11
CA ILE A 205 -1.68 -11.75 -1.72
C ILE A 205 -2.81 -10.85 -1.21
N VAL A 206 -2.67 -9.53 -1.37
CA VAL A 206 -3.66 -8.56 -0.89
C VAL A 206 -5.01 -8.73 -1.59
N ILE A 207 -5.04 -8.92 -2.91
CA ILE A 207 -6.28 -9.21 -3.66
C ILE A 207 -6.95 -10.49 -3.14
N SER A 208 -6.16 -11.48 -2.75
CA SER A 208 -6.69 -12.73 -2.19
C SER A 208 -7.27 -12.56 -0.77
N LEU A 209 -6.88 -11.51 -0.02
CA LEU A 209 -7.36 -11.25 1.34
C LEU A 209 -8.56 -10.30 1.39
N VAL A 210 -8.83 -9.56 0.32
CA VAL A 210 -9.96 -8.63 0.20
C VAL A 210 -11.23 -9.34 -0.28
#